data_97b34fb8efdfe429168a22f06f4fdf9f
#
_entry.id   97b34fb8efdfe429168a22f06f4fdf9f
#
_cell.length_a   1.000
_cell.length_b   1.000
_cell.length_c   1.000
_cell.angle_alpha   90.00
_cell.angle_beta   90.00
_cell.angle_gamma   90.00
#
_symmetry.space_group_name_H-M   'P 1'
#
loop_
_entity.id
_entity.type
_entity.pdbx_description
1 polymer ?
#
loop_
_entity_poly.entity_id
_entity_poly.type
_entity_poly.pdbx_seq_one_letter_code
_entity_poly.pdbx_strand_id
1 'polypeptide(L)'
;MKKIVCFGDSNTYGYVPALGDRFDENTRWAGRLKNSLAKRGMTVIEEGKNGRTTVFDDPVEEGRNGSLVFDSVLREHDPVDCLVIMLGTNDCKIKFAADEEVITKGLEVLVSMARVFDPGIRILIVSPAVVNEGVKLGRFAENFDDRSIEVSKRLAVRYSELARKCGCAFLDAAKYAETDPSDGIHLGAQAHSRLAQAVETCLLNMLSDGTE
;
A
#
# COMPACT_ATOMS: atom_id res chain seq x y z
N MET A 1 -19.76 1.53 -14.02
CA MET A 1 -19.48 1.57 -12.56
C MET A 1 -17.99 1.59 -12.42
N LYS A 2 -17.41 2.61 -11.75
CA LYS A 2 -15.95 2.72 -11.62
C LYS A 2 -15.40 1.64 -10.68
N LYS A 3 -14.31 0.98 -11.08
CA LYS A 3 -13.66 -0.10 -10.36
C LYS A 3 -12.28 0.35 -9.86
N ILE A 4 -12.03 0.18 -8.58
CA ILE A 4 -10.82 0.60 -7.88
C ILE A 4 -10.16 -0.65 -7.30
N VAL A 5 -8.89 -0.90 -7.63
CA VAL A 5 -8.10 -1.98 -7.06
C VAL A 5 -7.14 -1.41 -6.03
N CYS A 6 -7.17 -1.93 -4.81
CA CYS A 6 -6.25 -1.58 -3.72
C CYS A 6 -5.18 -2.67 -3.59
N PHE A 7 -4.04 -2.50 -4.25
CA PHE A 7 -2.93 -3.43 -4.25
C PHE A 7 -1.94 -3.07 -3.14
N GLY A 8 -1.69 -4.00 -2.21
CA GLY A 8 -0.83 -3.73 -1.07
C GLY A 8 -0.44 -4.96 -0.27
N ASP A 9 0.13 -4.71 0.89
CA ASP A 9 0.65 -5.70 1.83
C ASP A 9 -0.34 -6.05 2.96
N SER A 10 0.19 -6.41 4.13
CA SER A 10 -0.59 -6.73 5.34
C SER A 10 -1.42 -5.55 5.85
N ASN A 11 -0.97 -4.32 5.66
CA ASN A 11 -1.76 -3.14 6.03
C ASN A 11 -2.98 -2.95 5.11
N THR A 12 -2.90 -3.37 3.85
CA THR A 12 -4.07 -3.42 2.95
C THR A 12 -4.96 -4.63 3.24
N TYR A 13 -4.36 -5.77 3.55
CA TYR A 13 -5.08 -6.96 4.03
C TYR A 13 -5.88 -6.67 5.30
N GLY A 14 -5.37 -5.81 6.17
CA GLY A 14 -5.98 -5.48 7.46
C GLY A 14 -5.51 -6.40 8.57
N TYR A 15 -4.21 -6.66 8.65
CA TYR A 15 -3.58 -7.45 9.70
C TYR A 15 -3.77 -6.78 11.06
N VAL A 16 -4.19 -7.55 12.09
CA VAL A 16 -4.36 -7.07 13.46
C VAL A 16 -3.01 -7.09 14.16
N PRO A 17 -2.48 -5.92 14.61
CA PRO A 17 -1.20 -5.86 15.31
C PRO A 17 -1.09 -6.88 16.43
N ALA A 18 0.08 -7.49 16.60
CA ALA A 18 0.42 -8.50 17.59
C ALA A 18 -0.39 -9.83 17.56
N LEU A 19 -1.66 -9.81 17.11
CA LEU A 19 -2.54 -10.99 17.11
C LEU A 19 -2.38 -11.84 15.85
N GLY A 20 -2.25 -11.23 14.69
CA GLY A 20 -2.10 -11.93 13.42
C GLY A 20 -3.41 -12.26 12.69
N ASP A 21 -4.53 -11.93 13.30
CA ASP A 21 -5.86 -12.04 12.68
C ASP A 21 -6.06 -10.99 11.59
N ARG A 22 -7.21 -11.01 10.93
CA ARG A 22 -7.63 -9.99 10.00
C ARG A 22 -8.73 -9.13 10.62
N PHE A 23 -8.59 -7.80 10.58
CA PHE A 23 -9.68 -6.90 10.91
C PHE A 23 -10.90 -7.15 10.01
N ASP A 24 -12.09 -7.00 10.59
CA ASP A 24 -13.34 -7.05 9.83
C ASP A 24 -13.41 -5.93 8.76
N GLU A 25 -14.37 -6.06 7.84
CA GLU A 25 -14.52 -5.14 6.71
C GLU A 25 -14.83 -3.70 7.14
N ASN A 26 -15.47 -3.51 8.29
CA ASN A 26 -15.80 -2.18 8.79
C ASN A 26 -14.63 -1.51 9.52
N THR A 27 -13.57 -2.27 9.83
CA THR A 27 -12.39 -1.78 10.55
C THR A 27 -11.23 -1.51 9.59
N ARG A 28 -10.85 -2.45 8.72
CA ARG A 28 -9.70 -2.29 7.81
C ARG A 28 -9.96 -1.22 6.75
N TRP A 29 -8.94 -0.43 6.41
CA TRP A 29 -9.09 0.76 5.56
C TRP A 29 -9.70 0.46 4.19
N ALA A 30 -9.26 -0.60 3.53
CA ALA A 30 -9.76 -0.97 2.20
C ALA A 30 -11.22 -1.43 2.24
N GLY A 31 -11.63 -2.17 3.29
CA GLY A 31 -13.03 -2.53 3.53
C GLY A 31 -13.93 -1.32 3.82
N ARG A 32 -13.47 -0.39 4.65
CA ARG A 32 -14.18 0.88 4.91
C ARG A 32 -14.36 1.69 3.63
N LEU A 33 -13.31 1.78 2.82
CA LEU A 33 -13.34 2.43 1.52
C LEU A 33 -14.37 1.77 0.60
N LYS A 34 -14.39 0.44 0.53
CA LYS A 34 -15.37 -0.34 -0.23
C LYS A 34 -16.80 0.00 0.19
N ASN A 35 -17.09 0.00 1.50
CA ASN A 35 -18.43 0.30 2.02
C ASN A 35 -18.86 1.75 1.75
N SER A 36 -17.94 2.71 1.84
CA SER A 36 -18.22 4.12 1.57
C SER A 36 -18.47 4.37 0.08
N LEU A 37 -17.58 3.88 -0.80
CA LEU A 37 -17.65 4.12 -2.23
C LEU A 37 -18.76 3.32 -2.94
N ALA A 38 -19.20 2.19 -2.37
CA ALA A 38 -20.36 1.46 -2.87
C ALA A 38 -21.62 2.34 -2.91
N LYS A 39 -21.80 3.23 -1.93
CA LYS A 39 -22.90 4.20 -1.88
C LYS A 39 -22.87 5.23 -3.02
N ARG A 40 -21.72 5.35 -3.68
CA ARG A 40 -21.50 6.22 -4.85
C ARG A 40 -21.46 5.44 -6.17
N GLY A 41 -21.85 4.17 -6.16
CA GLY A 41 -21.85 3.30 -7.35
C GLY A 41 -20.45 2.92 -7.82
N MET A 42 -19.46 2.87 -6.93
CA MET A 42 -18.08 2.43 -7.23
C MET A 42 -17.79 1.09 -6.55
N THR A 43 -16.97 0.27 -7.18
CA THR A 43 -16.52 -1.02 -6.63
C THR A 43 -15.06 -0.92 -6.19
N VAL A 44 -14.75 -1.35 -4.97
CA VAL A 44 -13.39 -1.47 -4.46
C VAL A 44 -13.03 -2.94 -4.28
N ILE A 45 -11.88 -3.32 -4.79
CA ILE A 45 -11.30 -4.65 -4.72
C ILE A 45 -10.08 -4.60 -3.82
N GLU A 46 -10.03 -5.52 -2.86
CA GLU A 46 -9.00 -5.58 -1.83
C GLU A 46 -7.95 -6.63 -2.22
N GLU A 47 -6.81 -6.20 -2.76
CA GLU A 47 -5.67 -7.03 -3.15
C GLU A 47 -4.51 -6.90 -2.14
N GLY A 48 -4.82 -6.99 -0.86
CA GLY A 48 -3.84 -7.04 0.23
C GLY A 48 -3.30 -8.44 0.48
N LYS A 49 -1.98 -8.59 0.55
CA LYS A 49 -1.32 -9.87 0.91
C LYS A 49 -0.22 -9.64 1.94
N ASN A 50 -0.29 -10.37 3.06
CA ASN A 50 0.73 -10.29 4.10
C ASN A 50 2.13 -10.52 3.53
N GLY A 51 3.09 -9.68 3.94
CA GLY A 51 4.49 -9.82 3.52
C GLY A 51 4.80 -9.37 2.10
N ARG A 52 3.82 -8.88 1.30
CA ARG A 52 4.06 -8.47 -0.08
C ARG A 52 5.09 -7.33 -0.15
N THR A 53 6.08 -7.51 -1.01
CA THR A 53 7.08 -6.54 -1.41
C THR A 53 6.70 -5.88 -2.74
N THR A 54 7.44 -4.88 -3.17
CA THR A 54 7.32 -4.34 -4.53
C THR A 54 7.81 -5.35 -5.56
N VAL A 55 9.09 -5.71 -5.54
CA VAL A 55 9.76 -6.56 -6.55
C VAL A 55 10.70 -7.62 -5.95
N PHE A 56 10.80 -7.72 -4.63
CA PHE A 56 11.74 -8.63 -3.99
C PHE A 56 11.11 -10.01 -3.79
N ASP A 57 11.83 -11.05 -4.22
CA ASP A 57 11.53 -12.42 -3.84
C ASP A 57 11.90 -12.65 -2.39
N ASP A 58 10.96 -13.22 -1.64
CA ASP A 58 11.25 -13.63 -0.28
C ASP A 58 11.76 -15.07 -0.30
N PRO A 59 13.00 -15.34 0.14
CA PRO A 59 13.59 -16.68 0.07
C PRO A 59 12.95 -17.66 1.04
N VAL A 60 12.16 -17.18 2.01
CA VAL A 60 11.51 -17.99 3.05
C VAL A 60 10.01 -18.12 2.80
N GLU A 61 9.39 -17.04 2.31
CA GLU A 61 7.94 -16.96 2.10
C GLU A 61 7.63 -16.73 0.61
N GLU A 62 7.25 -17.79 -0.08
CA GLU A 62 6.91 -17.74 -1.51
C GLU A 62 5.74 -16.80 -1.81
N GLY A 63 5.76 -16.23 -3.03
CA GLY A 63 4.68 -15.40 -3.56
C GLY A 63 4.54 -14.04 -2.86
N ARG A 64 5.63 -13.49 -2.31
CA ARG A 64 5.65 -12.15 -1.72
C ARG A 64 6.01 -11.06 -2.73
N ASN A 65 6.69 -11.40 -3.81
CA ASN A 65 7.02 -10.45 -4.87
C ASN A 65 5.76 -9.96 -5.60
N GLY A 66 5.46 -8.67 -5.40
CA GLY A 66 4.27 -8.05 -5.99
C GLY A 66 4.30 -8.02 -7.50
N SER A 67 5.46 -7.78 -8.12
CA SER A 67 5.59 -7.66 -9.57
C SER A 67 5.24 -8.95 -10.31
N LEU A 68 5.48 -10.11 -9.71
CA LEU A 68 5.20 -11.41 -10.35
C LEU A 68 3.69 -11.70 -10.51
N VAL A 69 2.86 -11.11 -9.65
CA VAL A 69 1.41 -11.35 -9.68
C VAL A 69 0.62 -10.14 -10.20
N PHE A 70 1.27 -9.01 -10.37
CA PHE A 70 0.62 -7.72 -10.62
C PHE A 70 -0.20 -7.71 -11.92
N ASP A 71 0.37 -8.19 -13.03
CA ASP A 71 -0.32 -8.26 -14.33
C ASP A 71 -1.55 -9.18 -14.26
N SER A 72 -1.44 -10.33 -13.60
CA SER A 72 -2.57 -11.26 -13.44
C SER A 72 -3.70 -10.64 -12.60
N VAL A 73 -3.36 -9.89 -11.54
CA VAL A 73 -4.34 -9.17 -10.72
C VAL A 73 -5.06 -8.11 -11.54
N LEU A 74 -4.33 -7.31 -12.34
CA LEU A 74 -4.97 -6.30 -13.17
C LEU A 74 -5.90 -6.93 -14.21
N ARG A 75 -5.49 -8.03 -14.86
CA ARG A 75 -6.31 -8.75 -15.85
C ARG A 75 -7.55 -9.39 -15.24
N GLU A 76 -7.45 -9.96 -14.04
CA GLU A 76 -8.59 -10.55 -13.33
C GLU A 76 -9.68 -9.52 -13.05
N HIS A 77 -9.28 -8.28 -12.81
CA HIS A 77 -10.18 -7.20 -12.43
C HIS A 77 -10.46 -6.20 -13.55
N ASP A 78 -10.05 -6.47 -14.79
CA ASP A 78 -10.30 -5.59 -15.93
C ASP A 78 -11.81 -5.33 -16.14
N PRO A 79 -12.26 -4.10 -16.46
CA PRO A 79 -11.49 -2.84 -16.51
C PRO A 79 -11.18 -2.29 -15.10
N VAL A 80 -9.99 -1.70 -14.93
CA VAL A 80 -9.57 -1.03 -13.70
C VAL A 80 -9.50 0.48 -13.94
N ASP A 81 -10.44 1.24 -13.40
CA ASP A 81 -10.48 2.71 -13.55
C ASP A 81 -9.45 3.43 -12.68
N CYS A 82 -9.15 2.86 -11.51
CA CYS A 82 -8.18 3.43 -10.58
C CYS A 82 -7.43 2.33 -9.82
N LEU A 83 -6.14 2.52 -9.66
CA LEU A 83 -5.26 1.64 -8.91
C LEU A 83 -4.67 2.40 -7.72
N VAL A 84 -4.85 1.87 -6.52
CA VAL A 84 -4.18 2.35 -5.30
C VAL A 84 -3.06 1.36 -4.97
N ILE A 85 -1.81 1.84 -4.91
CA ILE A 85 -0.66 1.01 -4.54
C ILE A 85 -0.12 1.49 -3.20
N MET A 86 -0.12 0.60 -2.19
CA MET A 86 0.49 0.85 -0.88
C MET A 86 1.42 -0.31 -0.53
N LEU A 87 2.69 -0.18 -0.87
CA LEU A 87 3.78 -1.15 -0.65
C LEU A 87 5.06 -0.43 -0.21
N GLY A 88 6.03 -1.19 0.28
CA GLY A 88 7.35 -0.71 0.68
C GLY A 88 7.72 -1.07 2.11
N THR A 89 6.76 -1.33 3.00
CA THR A 89 7.04 -1.75 4.38
C THR A 89 7.90 -3.02 4.42
N ASN A 90 7.52 -4.04 3.66
CA ASN A 90 8.25 -5.32 3.64
C ASN A 90 9.59 -5.25 2.93
N ASP A 91 9.75 -4.31 2.03
CA ASP A 91 10.99 -4.03 1.31
C ASP A 91 12.07 -3.47 2.25
N CYS A 92 11.66 -2.86 3.37
CA CYS A 92 12.56 -2.38 4.43
C CYS A 92 13.17 -3.51 5.27
N LYS A 93 12.76 -4.78 5.09
CA LYS A 93 13.33 -5.91 5.85
C LYS A 93 14.83 -6.02 5.67
N ILE A 94 15.56 -6.36 6.75
CA ILE A 94 17.02 -6.49 6.81
C ILE A 94 17.56 -7.35 5.66
N LYS A 95 16.87 -8.46 5.37
CA LYS A 95 17.31 -9.45 4.37
C LYS A 95 17.42 -8.91 2.94
N PHE A 96 16.70 -7.84 2.61
CA PHE A 96 16.76 -7.23 1.28
C PHE A 96 17.84 -6.17 1.16
N ALA A 97 18.35 -5.67 2.27
CA ALA A 97 19.37 -4.62 2.33
C ALA A 97 19.07 -3.39 1.42
N ALA A 98 17.78 -3.18 1.09
CA ALA A 98 17.33 -2.12 0.20
C ALA A 98 17.26 -0.77 0.93
N ASP A 99 17.66 0.29 0.26
CA ASP A 99 17.42 1.67 0.67
C ASP A 99 16.15 2.23 0.02
N GLU A 100 15.80 3.45 0.37
CA GLU A 100 14.60 4.11 -0.16
C GLU A 100 14.64 4.31 -1.67
N GLU A 101 15.82 4.41 -2.29
CA GLU A 101 15.95 4.57 -3.74
C GLU A 101 15.67 3.24 -4.46
N VAL A 102 16.21 2.15 -3.95
CA VAL A 102 15.99 0.80 -4.49
C VAL A 102 14.53 0.39 -4.35
N ILE A 103 13.91 0.67 -3.19
CA ILE A 103 12.48 0.41 -2.96
C ILE A 103 11.61 1.23 -3.91
N THR A 104 11.95 2.51 -4.12
CA THR A 104 11.23 3.39 -5.03
C THR A 104 11.32 2.91 -6.49
N LYS A 105 12.46 2.39 -6.92
CA LYS A 105 12.60 1.75 -8.24
C LYS A 105 11.71 0.52 -8.37
N GLY A 106 11.57 -0.27 -7.31
CA GLY A 106 10.62 -1.39 -7.27
C GLY A 106 9.17 -0.92 -7.46
N LEU A 107 8.77 0.16 -6.81
CA LEU A 107 7.45 0.75 -7.02
C LEU A 107 7.29 1.33 -8.45
N GLU A 108 8.33 1.94 -9.02
CA GLU A 108 8.32 2.45 -10.40
C GLU A 108 8.09 1.32 -11.43
N VAL A 109 8.58 0.11 -11.16
CA VAL A 109 8.28 -1.08 -11.97
C VAL A 109 6.78 -1.35 -11.99
N LEU A 110 6.12 -1.37 -10.83
CA LEU A 110 4.66 -1.61 -10.75
C LEU A 110 3.86 -0.50 -11.47
N VAL A 111 4.26 0.76 -11.32
CA VAL A 111 3.64 1.88 -12.04
C VAL A 111 3.80 1.71 -13.55
N SER A 112 4.98 1.31 -14.00
CA SER A 112 5.25 1.06 -15.42
C SER A 112 4.43 -0.11 -15.96
N MET A 113 4.30 -1.20 -15.20
CA MET A 113 3.46 -2.34 -15.55
C MET A 113 1.98 -1.92 -15.68
N ALA A 114 1.48 -1.11 -14.74
CA ALA A 114 0.12 -0.59 -14.81
C ALA A 114 -0.12 0.26 -16.07
N ARG A 115 0.85 1.10 -16.47
CA ARG A 115 0.78 1.91 -17.69
C ARG A 115 0.89 1.10 -18.98
N VAL A 116 1.60 -0.04 -18.94
CA VAL A 116 1.62 -1.01 -20.06
C VAL A 116 0.28 -1.73 -20.18
N PHE A 117 -0.34 -2.06 -19.05
CA PHE A 117 -1.67 -2.69 -19.02
C PHE A 117 -2.75 -1.75 -19.57
N ASP A 118 -2.82 -0.52 -19.04
CA ASP A 118 -3.69 0.55 -19.52
C ASP A 118 -3.00 1.91 -19.36
N PRO A 119 -2.63 2.58 -20.48
CA PRO A 119 -2.03 3.93 -20.42
C PRO A 119 -2.91 4.99 -19.74
N GLY A 120 -4.23 4.79 -19.73
CA GLY A 120 -5.23 5.69 -19.14
C GLY A 120 -5.51 5.44 -17.66
N ILE A 121 -5.00 4.34 -17.08
CA ILE A 121 -5.29 3.98 -15.69
C ILE A 121 -4.88 5.09 -14.72
N ARG A 122 -5.77 5.48 -13.82
CA ARG A 122 -5.45 6.45 -12.76
C ARG A 122 -4.77 5.74 -11.61
N ILE A 123 -3.63 6.27 -11.16
CA ILE A 123 -2.82 5.65 -10.11
C ILE A 123 -2.71 6.59 -8.92
N LEU A 124 -3.05 6.09 -7.73
CA LEU A 124 -2.75 6.69 -6.44
C LEU A 124 -1.63 5.90 -5.76
N ILE A 125 -0.47 6.52 -5.62
CA ILE A 125 0.63 6.01 -4.82
C ILE A 125 0.41 6.42 -3.37
N VAL A 126 0.35 5.46 -2.46
CA VAL A 126 0.27 5.70 -1.02
C VAL A 126 1.59 5.25 -0.40
N SER A 127 2.36 6.18 0.18
CA SER A 127 3.52 5.77 0.97
C SER A 127 3.05 5.07 2.25
N PRO A 128 3.70 3.98 2.69
CA PRO A 128 3.29 3.29 3.91
C PRO A 128 3.47 4.17 5.15
N ALA A 129 2.77 3.84 6.22
CA ALA A 129 3.05 4.39 7.53
C ALA A 129 4.48 4.02 7.98
N VAL A 130 5.10 4.89 8.78
CA VAL A 130 6.50 4.70 9.22
C VAL A 130 6.58 3.53 10.19
N VAL A 131 7.60 2.67 9.99
CA VAL A 131 7.96 1.62 10.94
C VAL A 131 8.44 2.27 12.23
N ASN A 132 7.95 1.85 13.38
CA ASN A 132 8.34 2.40 14.68
C ASN A 132 9.16 1.42 15.54
N GLU A 133 9.66 1.91 16.68
CA GLU A 133 10.54 1.14 17.59
C GLU A 133 9.91 -0.16 18.13
N GLY A 134 8.57 -0.25 18.14
CA GLY A 134 7.85 -1.47 18.55
C GLY A 134 8.25 -2.70 17.74
N VAL A 135 8.70 -2.52 16.49
CA VAL A 135 9.12 -3.64 15.64
C VAL A 135 10.30 -4.43 16.22
N LYS A 136 11.16 -3.79 16.99
CA LYS A 136 12.34 -4.40 17.63
C LYS A 136 11.99 -5.24 18.87
N LEU A 137 10.79 -5.10 19.40
CA LEU A 137 10.34 -5.75 20.62
C LEU A 137 9.40 -6.94 20.38
N GLY A 138 8.84 -7.03 19.18
CA GLY A 138 7.80 -7.99 18.83
C GLY A 138 8.28 -9.16 17.97
N ARG A 139 7.31 -9.88 17.42
CA ARG A 139 7.52 -11.07 16.55
C ARG A 139 8.28 -10.79 15.25
N PHE A 140 8.46 -9.52 14.91
CA PHE A 140 9.13 -9.10 13.67
C PHE A 140 10.56 -8.59 13.92
N ALA A 141 11.07 -8.65 15.15
CA ALA A 141 12.37 -8.13 15.54
C ALA A 141 13.56 -8.69 14.73
N GLU A 142 13.44 -9.94 14.25
CA GLU A 142 14.47 -10.55 13.40
C GLU A 142 14.46 -10.05 11.95
N ASN A 143 13.39 -9.36 11.54
CA ASN A 143 13.18 -8.91 10.17
C ASN A 143 13.47 -7.41 9.97
N PHE A 144 13.45 -6.61 11.03
CA PHE A 144 13.57 -5.15 10.97
C PHE A 144 14.54 -4.63 12.05
N ASP A 145 15.28 -3.59 11.72
CA ASP A 145 16.25 -2.92 12.58
C ASP A 145 16.11 -1.39 12.51
N ASP A 146 17.06 -0.67 13.12
CA ASP A 146 17.13 0.79 13.08
C ASP A 146 17.23 1.32 11.65
N ARG A 147 17.95 0.62 10.75
CA ARG A 147 18.05 0.98 9.34
C ARG A 147 16.70 0.87 8.66
N SER A 148 15.93 -0.19 8.95
CA SER A 148 14.56 -0.37 8.42
C SER A 148 13.65 0.80 8.81
N ILE A 149 13.74 1.25 10.07
CA ILE A 149 13.00 2.42 10.56
C ILE A 149 13.40 3.67 9.77
N GLU A 150 14.71 3.94 9.65
CA GLU A 150 15.20 5.12 8.95
C GLU A 150 14.88 5.12 7.46
N VAL A 151 14.94 3.97 6.78
CA VAL A 151 14.53 3.83 5.37
C VAL A 151 13.04 4.12 5.24
N SER A 152 12.20 3.56 6.10
CA SER A 152 10.74 3.78 6.05
C SER A 152 10.35 5.26 6.15
N LYS A 153 11.05 6.06 6.97
CA LYS A 153 10.84 7.50 7.12
C LYS A 153 11.09 8.29 5.82
N ARG A 154 11.96 7.78 4.94
CA ARG A 154 12.34 8.47 3.70
C ARG A 154 11.48 8.08 2.50
N LEU A 155 10.69 7.00 2.59
CA LEU A 155 9.86 6.53 1.47
C LEU A 155 8.86 7.58 1.00
N ALA A 156 8.22 8.32 1.91
CA ALA A 156 7.21 9.31 1.53
C ALA A 156 7.75 10.39 0.58
N VAL A 157 8.95 10.89 0.83
CA VAL A 157 9.60 11.89 -0.03
C VAL A 157 9.88 11.30 -1.40
N ARG A 158 10.50 10.11 -1.46
CA ARG A 158 10.83 9.44 -2.73
C ARG A 158 9.60 9.07 -3.54
N TYR A 159 8.55 8.59 -2.89
CA TYR A 159 7.29 8.23 -3.55
C TYR A 159 6.55 9.46 -4.08
N SER A 160 6.63 10.60 -3.38
CA SER A 160 6.10 11.87 -3.88
C SER A 160 6.82 12.34 -5.15
N GLU A 161 8.15 12.21 -5.19
CA GLU A 161 8.98 12.53 -6.37
C GLU A 161 8.62 11.61 -7.54
N LEU A 162 8.49 10.29 -7.29
CA LEU A 162 8.08 9.31 -8.29
C LEU A 162 6.68 9.62 -8.83
N ALA A 163 5.72 9.88 -7.94
CA ALA A 163 4.34 10.19 -8.34
C ALA A 163 4.29 11.39 -9.28
N ARG A 164 5.01 12.47 -8.94
CA ARG A 164 5.13 13.65 -9.81
C ARG A 164 5.77 13.31 -11.16
N LYS A 165 6.84 12.50 -11.18
CA LYS A 165 7.52 12.07 -12.41
C LYS A 165 6.61 11.26 -13.33
N CYS A 166 5.77 10.39 -12.76
CA CYS A 166 4.91 9.45 -13.50
C CYS A 166 3.47 9.94 -13.71
N GLY A 167 3.15 11.19 -13.32
CA GLY A 167 1.78 11.70 -13.42
C GLY A 167 0.77 10.93 -12.58
N CYS A 168 1.20 10.46 -11.39
CA CYS A 168 0.36 9.78 -10.42
C CYS A 168 -0.07 10.72 -9.30
N ALA A 169 -1.23 10.46 -8.68
CA ALA A 169 -1.57 11.08 -7.41
C ALA A 169 -0.74 10.46 -6.27
N PHE A 170 -0.58 11.21 -5.19
CA PHE A 170 0.22 10.80 -4.05
C PHE A 170 -0.49 11.08 -2.71
N LEU A 171 -0.38 10.14 -1.79
CA LEU A 171 -0.81 10.28 -0.40
C LEU A 171 0.29 9.77 0.54
N ASP A 172 0.68 10.59 1.50
CA ASP A 172 1.55 10.19 2.60
C ASP A 172 0.71 9.62 3.74
N ALA A 173 0.70 8.27 3.91
CA ALA A 173 -0.09 7.63 4.94
C ALA A 173 0.36 8.02 6.35
N ALA A 174 1.64 8.33 6.56
CA ALA A 174 2.16 8.71 7.88
C ALA A 174 1.55 10.00 8.43
N LYS A 175 0.96 10.84 7.59
CA LYS A 175 0.21 12.05 8.02
C LYS A 175 -1.14 11.73 8.64
N TYR A 176 -1.66 10.54 8.44
CA TYR A 176 -3.01 10.14 8.85
C TYR A 176 -3.03 8.91 9.77
N ALA A 177 -2.00 8.07 9.68
CA ALA A 177 -1.96 6.80 10.34
C ALA A 177 -0.56 6.49 10.86
N GLU A 178 -0.48 6.11 12.13
CA GLU A 178 0.74 5.62 12.76
C GLU A 178 0.64 4.11 12.93
N THR A 179 1.78 3.42 12.85
CA THR A 179 1.87 1.98 13.14
C THR A 179 1.69 1.74 14.65
N ASP A 180 1.01 0.65 14.99
CA ASP A 180 0.75 0.28 16.37
C ASP A 180 2.07 -0.08 17.07
N PRO A 181 2.34 0.45 18.29
CA PRO A 181 3.58 0.18 18.98
C PRO A 181 3.76 -1.27 19.44
N SER A 182 2.70 -2.08 19.44
CA SER A 182 2.78 -3.50 19.84
C SER A 182 3.56 -4.37 18.84
N ASP A 183 3.66 -3.95 17.57
CA ASP A 183 4.47 -4.66 16.58
C ASP A 183 5.26 -3.73 15.64
N GLY A 184 4.98 -2.44 15.66
CA GLY A 184 5.77 -1.40 14.99
C GLY A 184 5.59 -1.26 13.48
N ILE A 185 4.76 -2.10 12.84
CA ILE A 185 4.60 -2.12 11.37
C ILE A 185 3.14 -2.13 10.90
N HIS A 186 2.21 -2.59 11.71
CA HIS A 186 0.81 -2.67 11.33
C HIS A 186 -0.02 -1.53 11.91
N LEU A 187 -1.12 -1.23 11.23
CA LEU A 187 -2.04 -0.17 11.62
C LEU A 187 -3.06 -0.69 12.64
N GLY A 188 -3.28 0.05 13.73
CA GLY A 188 -4.41 -0.19 14.62
C GLY A 188 -5.73 0.30 14.01
N ALA A 189 -6.87 -0.08 14.63
CA ALA A 189 -8.22 0.20 14.11
C ALA A 189 -8.47 1.70 13.83
N GLN A 190 -8.00 2.61 14.69
CA GLN A 190 -8.16 4.05 14.49
C GLN A 190 -7.33 4.56 13.30
N ALA A 191 -6.10 4.04 13.15
CA ALA A 191 -5.23 4.38 12.02
C ALA A 191 -5.85 3.94 10.70
N HIS A 192 -6.41 2.73 10.64
CA HIS A 192 -7.19 2.26 9.49
C HIS A 192 -8.35 3.19 9.15
N SER A 193 -9.09 3.69 10.15
CA SER A 193 -10.21 4.62 9.92
C SER A 193 -9.75 5.94 9.30
N ARG A 194 -8.67 6.55 9.84
CA ARG A 194 -8.13 7.81 9.31
C ARG A 194 -7.55 7.64 7.90
N LEU A 195 -6.83 6.53 7.66
CA LEU A 195 -6.28 6.24 6.33
C LEU A 195 -7.40 6.06 5.30
N ALA A 196 -8.48 5.35 5.63
CA ALA A 196 -9.62 5.17 4.73
C ALA A 196 -10.21 6.51 4.30
N GLN A 197 -10.41 7.44 5.22
CA GLN A 197 -10.94 8.79 4.92
C GLN A 197 -10.00 9.59 4.01
N ALA A 198 -8.69 9.53 4.27
CA ALA A 198 -7.70 10.23 3.47
C ALA A 198 -7.63 9.67 2.03
N VAL A 199 -7.61 8.34 1.89
CA VAL A 199 -7.62 7.68 0.57
C VAL A 199 -8.92 7.98 -0.17
N GLU A 200 -10.08 7.93 0.49
CA GLU A 200 -11.37 8.27 -0.13
C GLU A 200 -11.36 9.70 -0.68
N THR A 201 -10.90 10.67 0.11
CA THR A 201 -10.81 12.06 -0.32
C THR A 201 -9.92 12.22 -1.56
N CYS A 202 -8.74 11.58 -1.57
CA CYS A 202 -7.84 11.59 -2.73
C CYS A 202 -8.50 11.00 -3.98
N LEU A 203 -9.14 9.84 -3.84
CA LEU A 203 -9.80 9.15 -4.95
C LEU A 203 -10.94 9.97 -5.53
N LEU A 204 -11.77 10.59 -4.68
CA LEU A 204 -12.88 11.41 -5.14
C LEU A 204 -12.38 12.63 -5.93
N ASN A 205 -11.32 13.30 -5.48
CA ASN A 205 -10.69 14.39 -6.23
C ASN A 205 -10.16 13.91 -7.59
N MET A 206 -9.38 12.81 -7.61
CA MET A 206 -8.86 12.23 -8.86
C MET A 206 -9.95 11.83 -9.86
N LEU A 207 -11.10 11.39 -9.36
CA LEU A 207 -12.20 10.88 -10.19
C LEU A 207 -13.18 11.96 -10.63
N SER A 208 -13.16 13.15 -9.97
CA SER A 208 -13.94 14.33 -10.38
C SER A 208 -13.27 15.15 -11.49
N ASP A 209 -11.94 15.21 -11.52
CA ASP A 209 -11.17 15.99 -12.50
C ASP A 209 -11.24 15.45 -13.94
N GLY A 210 -12.04 14.43 -14.21
CA GLY A 210 -12.24 13.82 -15.53
C GLY A 210 -13.67 13.96 -16.10
N THR A 211 -14.45 14.89 -15.59
CA THR A 211 -15.84 15.16 -16.04
C THR A 211 -15.98 16.54 -16.69
N GLU A 212 -15.03 16.93 -17.54
CA GLU A 212 -15.22 18.02 -18.52
C GLU A 212 -15.25 17.48 -19.94
#